data_6d76de50dcaa4fa49a7c27ccea282484
#
_entry.id   6d76de50dcaa4fa49a7c27ccea282484
#
_cell.length_a   1.000
_cell.length_b   1.000
_cell.length_c   1.000
_cell.angle_alpha   90.00
_cell.angle_beta   90.00
_cell.angle_gamma   90.00
#
_symmetry.space_group_name_H-M   'P 1'
#
loop_
_entity.id
_entity.type
_entity.pdbx_description
1 polymer ?
#
loop_
_entity_poly.entity_id
_entity_poly.type
_entity_poly.pdbx_seq_one_letter_code
_entity_poly.pdbx_strand_id
1 'polypeptide(L)'
;DAFKAFYIGLRFDARISALFLLPLIISLCIPRLAEKLHRAAKPVTIVYTLLFLGLICIYSMDFGFYAYLKSRISSLLFELLQDSDEAASMVWQSYPVPLITLGVLSATAICSFIFYRLVRIPVRVTPRRSRRVAGFMGGFLFFALAVYGQINSSLFPLRWSNAFFTTQEAIIALGLNPVQSIYDTYGADTAGFCPYAAKDAYPAMADFLLVDK
;
A
#
# COMPACT_ATOMS: atom_id res chain seq x y z
N ASP A 1 -0.66 -17.72 -14.96
CA ASP A 1 -0.12 -17.26 -13.66
C ASP A 1 -0.08 -15.72 -13.57
N ALA A 2 0.44 -14.99 -14.58
CA ALA A 2 0.50 -13.53 -14.56
C ALA A 2 -0.87 -12.85 -14.40
N PHE A 3 -1.91 -13.35 -15.05
CA PHE A 3 -3.28 -12.84 -14.89
C PHE A 3 -3.81 -13.01 -13.45
N LYS A 4 -3.50 -14.15 -12.82
CA LYS A 4 -3.86 -14.39 -11.42
C LYS A 4 -3.13 -13.44 -10.48
N ALA A 5 -1.84 -13.20 -10.72
CA ALA A 5 -1.06 -12.23 -9.94
C ALA A 5 -1.62 -10.81 -10.08
N PHE A 6 -1.90 -10.37 -11.31
CA PHE A 6 -2.50 -9.08 -11.59
C PHE A 6 -3.86 -8.91 -10.88
N TYR A 7 -4.71 -9.95 -10.90
CA TYR A 7 -5.98 -9.94 -10.20
C TYR A 7 -5.81 -9.82 -8.69
N ILE A 8 -4.83 -10.51 -8.09
CA ILE A 8 -4.51 -10.40 -6.66
C ILE A 8 -4.00 -8.98 -6.34
N GLY A 9 -3.08 -8.44 -7.15
CA GLY A 9 -2.57 -7.07 -7.00
C GLY A 9 -3.68 -6.03 -7.04
N LEU A 10 -4.59 -6.11 -8.02
CA LEU A 10 -5.74 -5.22 -8.13
C LEU A 10 -6.62 -5.24 -6.87
N ARG A 11 -6.75 -6.39 -6.21
CA ARG A 11 -7.53 -6.50 -4.96
C ARG A 11 -6.81 -5.84 -3.78
N PHE A 12 -5.48 -5.93 -3.70
CA PHE A 12 -4.71 -5.17 -2.73
C PHE A 12 -4.82 -3.66 -2.98
N ASP A 13 -4.71 -3.23 -4.24
CA ASP A 13 -4.87 -1.82 -4.61
C ASP A 13 -6.27 -1.30 -4.28
N ALA A 14 -7.31 -2.09 -4.53
CA ALA A 14 -8.68 -1.76 -4.16
C ALA A 14 -8.86 -1.61 -2.64
N ARG A 15 -8.22 -2.47 -1.84
CA ARG A 15 -8.22 -2.39 -0.39
C ARG A 15 -7.57 -1.09 0.09
N ILE A 16 -6.37 -0.78 -0.37
CA ILE A 16 -5.65 0.45 0.01
C ILE A 16 -6.45 1.67 -0.41
N SER A 17 -6.99 1.68 -1.64
CA SER A 17 -7.84 2.77 -2.13
C SER A 17 -9.11 2.95 -1.29
N ALA A 18 -9.75 1.84 -0.89
CA ALA A 18 -10.93 1.89 -0.02
C ALA A 18 -10.59 2.49 1.36
N LEU A 19 -9.52 2.02 1.99
CA LEU A 19 -9.07 2.55 3.29
C LEU A 19 -8.71 4.04 3.19
N PHE A 20 -8.05 4.44 2.11
CA PHE A 20 -7.69 5.82 1.84
C PHE A 20 -8.92 6.73 1.68
N LEU A 21 -9.97 6.24 1.03
CA LEU A 21 -11.21 6.98 0.80
C LEU A 21 -12.21 6.86 1.95
N LEU A 22 -11.96 6.02 2.96
CA LEU A 22 -12.88 5.77 4.07
C LEU A 22 -13.42 7.05 4.75
N PRO A 23 -12.57 8.03 5.15
CA PRO A 23 -13.06 9.24 5.81
C PRO A 23 -14.00 10.04 4.92
N LEU A 24 -13.75 10.02 3.60
CA LEU A 24 -14.56 10.70 2.60
C LEU A 24 -15.92 10.01 2.44
N ILE A 25 -15.94 8.68 2.34
CA ILE A 25 -17.15 7.89 2.22
C ILE A 25 -18.04 8.10 3.46
N ILE A 26 -17.48 8.04 4.66
CA ILE A 26 -18.19 8.33 5.90
C ILE A 26 -18.77 9.74 5.89
N SER A 27 -17.97 10.73 5.47
CA SER A 27 -18.41 12.12 5.39
C SER A 27 -19.56 12.32 4.41
N LEU A 28 -19.56 11.63 3.28
CA LEU A 28 -20.64 11.71 2.28
C LEU A 28 -21.93 11.02 2.72
N CYS A 29 -21.83 10.00 3.59
CA CYS A 29 -23.00 9.28 4.11
C CYS A 29 -23.82 10.13 5.11
N ILE A 30 -23.21 11.10 5.77
CA ILE A 30 -23.84 11.96 6.76
C ILE A 30 -24.11 13.34 6.13
N PRO A 31 -25.39 13.75 5.91
CA PRO A 31 -25.71 14.99 5.17
C PRO A 31 -25.04 16.25 5.74
N ARG A 32 -25.01 16.36 7.08
CA ARG A 32 -24.35 17.48 7.76
C ARG A 32 -22.83 17.51 7.52
N LEU A 33 -22.21 16.33 7.42
CA LEU A 33 -20.79 16.19 7.18
C LEU A 33 -20.45 16.43 5.70
N ALA A 34 -21.31 15.97 4.78
CA ALA A 34 -21.18 16.23 3.35
C ALA A 34 -21.20 17.73 3.02
N GLU A 35 -22.10 18.48 3.68
CA GLU A 35 -22.16 19.93 3.52
C GLU A 35 -20.92 20.62 4.12
N LYS A 36 -20.44 20.19 5.28
CA LYS A 36 -19.20 20.67 5.88
C LYS A 36 -17.99 20.34 5.00
N LEU A 37 -17.94 19.14 4.45
CA LEU A 37 -16.87 18.69 3.53
C LEU A 37 -16.79 19.59 2.30
N HIS A 38 -17.94 19.92 1.70
CA HIS A 38 -17.98 20.82 0.55
C HIS A 38 -17.47 22.23 0.90
N ARG A 39 -17.86 22.78 2.06
CA ARG A 39 -17.36 24.06 2.57
C ARG A 39 -15.88 24.01 2.92
N ALA A 40 -15.40 22.88 3.43
CA ALA A 40 -14.00 22.64 3.80
C ALA A 40 -13.17 22.00 2.66
N ALA A 41 -13.59 22.15 1.40
CA ALA A 41 -12.91 21.50 0.26
C ALA A 41 -11.41 21.82 0.19
N LYS A 42 -10.99 23.06 0.51
CA LYS A 42 -9.56 23.44 0.51
C LYS A 42 -8.74 22.68 1.55
N PRO A 43 -9.04 22.74 2.87
CA PRO A 43 -8.26 22.01 3.88
C PRO A 43 -8.31 20.49 3.68
N VAL A 44 -9.44 19.94 3.27
CA VAL A 44 -9.54 18.51 2.95
C VAL A 44 -8.62 18.14 1.78
N THR A 45 -8.57 18.96 0.74
CA THR A 45 -7.66 18.73 -0.39
C THR A 45 -6.20 18.81 0.05
N ILE A 46 -5.83 19.72 0.95
CA ILE A 46 -4.45 19.79 1.46
C ILE A 46 -4.06 18.47 2.15
N VAL A 47 -4.93 17.96 3.03
CA VAL A 47 -4.67 16.68 3.70
C VAL A 47 -4.52 15.54 2.70
N TYR A 48 -5.43 15.44 1.71
CA TYR A 48 -5.33 14.41 0.67
C TYR A 48 -4.14 14.61 -0.26
N THR A 49 -3.69 15.84 -0.48
CA THR A 49 -2.45 16.12 -1.23
C THR A 49 -1.24 15.52 -0.53
N LEU A 50 -1.13 15.68 0.79
CA LEU A 50 -0.05 15.06 1.57
C LEU A 50 -0.13 13.53 1.53
N LEU A 51 -1.33 12.97 1.60
CA LEU A 51 -1.54 11.53 1.48
C LEU A 51 -1.19 11.02 0.06
N PHE A 52 -1.57 11.72 -1.00
CA PHE A 52 -1.17 11.38 -2.37
C PHE A 52 0.35 11.45 -2.54
N LEU A 53 0.98 12.49 -2.01
CA LEU A 53 2.43 12.64 -2.05
C LEU A 53 3.10 11.42 -1.38
N GLY A 54 2.67 11.06 -0.18
CA GLY A 54 3.20 9.89 0.53
C GLY A 54 3.04 8.58 -0.25
N LEU A 55 1.84 8.33 -0.81
CA LEU A 55 1.59 7.15 -1.64
C LEU A 55 2.49 7.13 -2.88
N ILE A 56 2.54 8.23 -3.63
CA ILE A 56 3.33 8.32 -4.87
C ILE A 56 4.83 8.15 -4.55
N CYS A 57 5.31 8.69 -3.42
CA CYS A 57 6.68 8.46 -2.95
C CYS A 57 6.95 6.98 -2.68
N ILE A 58 6.06 6.28 -1.94
CA ILE A 58 6.21 4.86 -1.65
C ILE A 58 6.25 4.04 -2.94
N TYR A 59 5.34 4.30 -3.90
CA TYR A 59 5.35 3.61 -5.19
C TYR A 59 6.61 3.92 -6.01
N SER A 60 7.10 5.16 -5.97
CA SER A 60 8.34 5.53 -6.67
C SER A 60 9.57 4.85 -6.06
N MET A 61 9.63 4.76 -4.73
CA MET A 61 10.68 4.02 -4.03
C MET A 61 10.62 2.52 -4.34
N ASP A 62 9.42 1.94 -4.40
CA ASP A 62 9.24 0.53 -4.73
C ASP A 62 9.76 0.17 -6.13
N PHE A 63 9.59 1.05 -7.11
CA PHE A 63 10.18 0.86 -8.44
C PHE A 63 11.71 0.81 -8.40
N GLY A 64 12.34 1.72 -7.65
CA GLY A 64 13.79 1.73 -7.46
C GLY A 64 14.28 0.50 -6.72
N PHE A 65 13.59 0.13 -5.64
CA PHE A 65 13.90 -1.04 -4.84
C PHE A 65 13.78 -2.35 -5.66
N TYR A 66 12.71 -2.47 -6.46
CA TYR A 66 12.54 -3.61 -7.35
C TYR A 66 13.59 -3.66 -8.47
N ALA A 67 13.99 -2.52 -9.01
CA ALA A 67 15.02 -2.46 -10.04
C ALA A 67 16.37 -3.01 -9.54
N TYR A 68 16.68 -2.76 -8.26
CA TYR A 68 17.94 -3.16 -7.63
C TYR A 68 17.88 -4.56 -7.01
N LEU A 69 16.90 -4.83 -6.14
CA LEU A 69 16.81 -6.07 -5.34
C LEU A 69 15.93 -7.16 -5.96
N LYS A 70 15.18 -6.84 -7.05
CA LYS A 70 14.20 -7.73 -7.68
C LYS A 70 13.08 -8.19 -6.74
N SER A 71 12.95 -7.57 -5.56
CA SER A 71 11.90 -7.82 -4.55
C SER A 71 11.11 -6.54 -4.28
N ARG A 72 9.90 -6.70 -3.77
CA ARG A 72 9.09 -5.56 -3.35
C ARG A 72 9.66 -4.92 -2.09
N ILE A 73 9.40 -3.63 -1.95
CA ILE A 73 9.75 -2.87 -0.75
C ILE A 73 9.14 -3.51 0.50
N SER A 74 9.93 -3.58 1.57
CA SER A 74 9.57 -4.18 2.85
C SER A 74 10.06 -3.31 4.00
N SER A 75 9.90 -3.77 5.24
CA SER A 75 10.46 -3.10 6.43
C SER A 75 11.98 -2.92 6.39
N LEU A 76 12.69 -3.68 5.56
CA LEU A 76 14.12 -3.49 5.29
C LEU A 76 14.46 -2.05 4.84
N LEU A 77 13.50 -1.36 4.21
CA LEU A 77 13.65 0.07 3.88
C LEU A 77 14.02 0.90 5.12
N PHE A 78 13.41 0.62 6.27
CA PHE A 78 13.66 1.40 7.49
C PHE A 78 15.05 1.15 8.06
N GLU A 79 15.59 -0.06 7.88
CA GLU A 79 16.98 -0.39 8.25
C GLU A 79 17.97 0.34 7.33
N LEU A 80 17.71 0.33 6.02
CA LEU A 80 18.53 1.05 5.03
C LEU A 80 18.51 2.59 5.24
N LEU A 81 17.41 3.12 5.76
CA LEU A 81 17.31 4.55 6.08
C LEU A 81 18.07 4.95 7.36
N GLN A 82 18.53 4.00 8.17
CA GLN A 82 19.39 4.32 9.33
C GLN A 82 20.78 4.79 8.87
N ASP A 83 21.30 4.26 7.76
CA ASP A 83 22.53 4.70 7.12
C ASP A 83 22.22 5.73 6.02
N SER A 84 21.49 6.79 6.41
CA SER A 84 20.83 7.72 5.47
C SER A 84 21.78 8.47 4.53
N ASP A 85 23.00 8.81 5.00
CA ASP A 85 23.95 9.60 4.19
C ASP A 85 24.55 8.78 3.06
N GLU A 86 24.89 7.52 3.34
CA GLU A 86 25.41 6.60 2.34
C GLU A 86 24.32 6.19 1.34
N ALA A 87 23.14 5.85 1.85
CA ALA A 87 21.97 5.51 1.03
C ALA A 87 21.56 6.68 0.13
N ALA A 88 21.53 7.91 0.64
CA ALA A 88 21.18 9.09 -0.16
C ALA A 88 22.19 9.34 -1.27
N SER A 89 23.50 9.24 -0.97
CA SER A 89 24.55 9.40 -1.97
C SER A 89 24.47 8.36 -3.08
N MET A 90 24.20 7.10 -2.72
CA MET A 90 24.04 5.99 -3.67
C MET A 90 22.82 6.20 -4.57
N VAL A 91 21.69 6.62 -4.02
CA VAL A 91 20.47 6.91 -4.79
C VAL A 91 20.73 8.08 -5.74
N TRP A 92 21.39 9.15 -5.27
CA TRP A 92 21.68 10.32 -6.09
C TRP A 92 22.57 10.02 -7.29
N GLN A 93 23.55 9.12 -7.10
CA GLN A 93 24.48 8.70 -8.16
C GLN A 93 23.85 7.70 -9.14
N SER A 94 22.95 6.86 -8.66
CA SER A 94 22.38 5.75 -9.45
C SER A 94 21.11 6.12 -10.20
N TYR A 95 20.36 7.12 -9.76
CA TYR A 95 19.06 7.48 -10.30
C TYR A 95 18.98 8.96 -10.68
N PRO A 96 18.21 9.33 -11.72
CA PRO A 96 17.97 10.73 -12.08
C PRO A 96 16.97 11.37 -11.09
N VAL A 97 17.43 11.59 -9.85
CA VAL A 97 16.60 12.09 -8.73
C VAL A 97 15.78 13.35 -9.09
N PRO A 98 16.35 14.37 -9.80
CA PRO A 98 15.55 15.55 -10.14
C PRO A 98 14.37 15.24 -11.06
N LEU A 99 14.54 14.30 -11.99
CA LEU A 99 13.46 13.90 -12.91
C LEU A 99 12.38 13.10 -12.18
N ILE A 100 12.78 12.19 -11.29
CA ILE A 100 11.86 11.43 -10.45
C ILE A 100 11.05 12.37 -9.54
N THR A 101 11.72 13.32 -8.90
CA THR A 101 11.07 14.33 -8.04
C THR A 101 10.06 15.17 -8.83
N LEU A 102 10.43 15.61 -10.03
CA LEU A 102 9.51 16.35 -10.90
C LEU A 102 8.29 15.49 -11.27
N GLY A 103 8.50 14.20 -11.57
CA GLY A 103 7.44 13.23 -11.84
C GLY A 103 6.50 13.05 -10.65
N VAL A 104 7.04 12.87 -9.46
CA VAL A 104 6.28 12.73 -8.20
C VAL A 104 5.45 13.98 -7.92
N LEU A 105 6.05 15.17 -8.03
CA LEU A 105 5.34 16.45 -7.79
C LEU A 105 4.25 16.69 -8.83
N SER A 106 4.52 16.43 -10.11
CA SER A 106 3.51 16.60 -11.17
C SER A 106 2.34 15.61 -11.00
N ALA A 107 2.61 14.34 -10.70
CA ALA A 107 1.58 13.35 -10.44
C ALA A 107 0.74 13.73 -9.21
N THR A 108 1.38 14.18 -8.13
CA THR A 108 0.69 14.66 -6.92
C THR A 108 -0.19 15.87 -7.23
N ALA A 109 0.30 16.82 -8.01
CA ALA A 109 -0.47 18.01 -8.40
C ALA A 109 -1.70 17.64 -9.24
N ILE A 110 -1.56 16.71 -10.19
CA ILE A 110 -2.67 16.21 -11.02
C ILE A 110 -3.72 15.51 -10.15
N CYS A 111 -3.31 14.58 -9.28
CA CYS A 111 -4.22 13.88 -8.36
C CYS A 111 -4.96 14.87 -7.46
N SER A 112 -4.25 15.85 -6.89
CA SER A 112 -4.82 16.86 -6.01
C SER A 112 -5.79 17.78 -6.74
N PHE A 113 -5.48 18.16 -7.97
CA PHE A 113 -6.37 18.96 -8.81
C PHE A 113 -7.67 18.20 -9.12
N ILE A 114 -7.56 16.95 -9.56
CA ILE A 114 -8.73 16.11 -9.83
C ILE A 114 -9.57 15.94 -8.56
N PHE A 115 -8.92 15.63 -7.43
CA PHE A 115 -9.57 15.46 -6.14
C PHE A 115 -10.31 16.73 -5.70
N TYR A 116 -9.67 17.90 -5.79
CA TYR A 116 -10.28 19.18 -5.49
C TYR A 116 -11.53 19.46 -6.34
N ARG A 117 -11.46 19.14 -7.62
CA ARG A 117 -12.61 19.27 -8.54
C ARG A 117 -13.76 18.37 -8.13
N LEU A 118 -13.46 17.12 -7.76
CA LEU A 118 -14.46 16.14 -7.32
C LEU A 118 -15.14 16.54 -6.01
N VAL A 119 -14.37 16.98 -5.01
CA VAL A 119 -14.91 17.39 -3.70
C VAL A 119 -15.81 18.64 -3.84
N ARG A 120 -15.57 19.48 -4.85
CA ARG A 120 -16.38 20.68 -5.13
C ARG A 120 -17.69 20.39 -5.85
N ILE A 121 -17.91 19.18 -6.34
CA ILE A 121 -19.19 18.84 -6.97
C ILE A 121 -20.27 18.86 -5.87
N PRO A 122 -21.33 19.67 -6.04
CA PRO A 122 -22.37 19.76 -5.02
C PRO A 122 -23.12 18.43 -4.91
N VAL A 123 -23.07 17.83 -3.74
CA VAL A 123 -23.82 16.59 -3.48
C VAL A 123 -25.31 16.94 -3.33
N ARG A 124 -26.10 16.54 -4.31
CA ARG A 124 -27.57 16.65 -4.23
C ARG A 124 -28.07 15.61 -3.24
N VAL A 125 -28.37 16.06 -2.01
CA VAL A 125 -28.96 15.19 -1.00
C VAL A 125 -30.35 14.78 -1.43
N THR A 126 -30.55 13.52 -1.76
CA THR A 126 -31.86 12.98 -2.13
C THR A 126 -32.82 13.06 -0.94
N PRO A 127 -34.03 13.64 -1.09
CA PRO A 127 -34.96 13.86 0.04
C PRO A 127 -35.52 12.55 0.60
N ARG A 128 -35.61 11.47 -0.15
CA ARG A 128 -36.15 10.18 0.28
C ARG A 128 -35.20 9.42 1.19
N ARG A 129 -35.58 9.24 2.45
CA ARG A 129 -34.84 8.51 3.49
C ARG A 129 -34.42 7.11 3.02
N SER A 130 -35.30 6.38 2.32
CA SER A 130 -35.01 5.02 1.83
C SER A 130 -33.85 4.97 0.82
N ARG A 131 -33.79 5.93 -0.13
CA ARG A 131 -32.68 6.00 -1.10
C ARG A 131 -31.34 6.33 -0.44
N ARG A 132 -31.35 7.15 0.63
CA ARG A 132 -30.14 7.42 1.42
C ARG A 132 -29.64 6.18 2.15
N VAL A 133 -30.57 5.46 2.81
CA VAL A 133 -30.23 4.19 3.48
C VAL A 133 -29.72 3.16 2.49
N ALA A 134 -30.35 3.00 1.34
CA ALA A 134 -29.90 2.09 0.30
C ALA A 134 -28.51 2.47 -0.25
N GLY A 135 -28.25 3.76 -0.47
CA GLY A 135 -26.94 4.26 -0.88
C GLY A 135 -25.86 4.01 0.16
N PHE A 136 -26.17 4.23 1.44
CA PHE A 136 -25.27 3.93 2.55
C PHE A 136 -24.96 2.43 2.64
N MET A 137 -26.00 1.59 2.61
CA MET A 137 -25.85 0.14 2.66
C MET A 137 -25.02 -0.39 1.48
N GLY A 138 -25.30 0.11 0.27
CA GLY A 138 -24.54 -0.26 -0.93
C GLY A 138 -23.08 0.19 -0.86
N GLY A 139 -22.84 1.42 -0.44
CA GLY A 139 -21.48 1.95 -0.25
C GLY A 139 -20.71 1.21 0.85
N PHE A 140 -21.37 0.91 1.97
CA PHE A 140 -20.77 0.13 3.06
C PHE A 140 -20.45 -1.30 2.63
N LEU A 141 -21.38 -1.96 1.91
CA LEU A 141 -21.15 -3.31 1.38
C LEU A 141 -19.99 -3.33 0.38
N PHE A 142 -19.96 -2.38 -0.54
CA PHE A 142 -18.85 -2.23 -1.49
C PHE A 142 -17.52 -2.01 -0.77
N PHE A 143 -17.50 -1.14 0.22
CA PHE A 143 -16.33 -0.89 1.06
C PHE A 143 -15.89 -2.15 1.82
N ALA A 144 -16.82 -2.84 2.46
CA ALA A 144 -16.54 -4.08 3.19
C ALA A 144 -15.95 -5.16 2.27
N LEU A 145 -16.51 -5.32 1.05
CA LEU A 145 -15.98 -6.24 0.06
C LEU A 145 -14.59 -5.85 -0.43
N ALA A 146 -14.33 -4.56 -0.64
CA ALA A 146 -13.02 -4.06 -1.06
C ALA A 146 -11.96 -4.30 0.03
N VAL A 147 -12.29 -4.02 1.30
CA VAL A 147 -11.38 -4.24 2.43
C VAL A 147 -11.17 -5.71 2.71
N TYR A 148 -12.23 -6.52 2.65
CA TYR A 148 -12.10 -7.97 2.83
C TYR A 148 -11.27 -8.62 1.71
N GLY A 149 -11.42 -8.11 0.50
CA GLY A 149 -10.58 -8.46 -0.65
C GLY A 149 -10.76 -9.90 -1.15
N GLN A 150 -11.63 -10.75 -0.58
CA GLN A 150 -11.92 -12.10 -1.07
C GLN A 150 -13.42 -12.30 -1.24
N ILE A 151 -13.82 -12.76 -2.45
CA ILE A 151 -15.20 -13.12 -2.78
C ILE A 151 -15.38 -14.66 -2.68
N ASN A 152 -14.29 -15.38 -2.56
CA ASN A 152 -14.28 -16.84 -2.45
C ASN A 152 -14.59 -17.27 -1.01
N SER A 153 -15.08 -18.49 -0.84
CA SER A 153 -15.51 -19.08 0.44
C SER A 153 -14.42 -19.26 1.51
N SER A 154 -13.26 -18.66 1.36
CA SER A 154 -12.24 -18.67 2.40
C SER A 154 -12.62 -17.71 3.52
N LEU A 155 -12.65 -18.22 4.74
CA LEU A 155 -12.95 -17.49 5.99
C LEU A 155 -11.91 -16.40 6.35
N PHE A 156 -10.82 -16.30 5.60
CA PHE A 156 -9.75 -15.36 5.91
C PHE A 156 -9.70 -14.21 4.90
N PRO A 157 -9.43 -12.96 5.34
CA PRO A 157 -9.20 -11.83 4.45
C PRO A 157 -7.96 -12.06 3.58
N LEU A 158 -7.85 -11.33 2.49
CA LEU A 158 -6.70 -11.37 1.59
C LEU A 158 -5.41 -11.10 2.37
N ARG A 159 -4.45 -12.04 2.31
CA ARG A 159 -3.13 -11.95 2.95
C ARG A 159 -2.04 -11.87 1.90
N TRP A 160 -0.90 -11.33 2.26
CA TRP A 160 0.30 -11.29 1.41
C TRP A 160 0.68 -12.69 0.88
N SER A 161 0.49 -13.74 1.69
CA SER A 161 0.75 -15.13 1.30
C SER A 161 -0.06 -15.60 0.09
N ASN A 162 -1.19 -14.95 -0.24
CA ASN A 162 -1.97 -15.28 -1.44
C ASN A 162 -1.23 -14.96 -2.74
N ALA A 163 -0.21 -14.11 -2.71
CA ALA A 163 0.63 -13.81 -3.86
C ALA A 163 1.68 -14.90 -4.13
N PHE A 164 2.01 -15.74 -3.14
CA PHE A 164 3.02 -16.80 -3.23
C PHE A 164 2.45 -18.12 -3.77
N PHE A 165 1.79 -18.07 -4.90
CA PHE A 165 1.22 -19.26 -5.57
C PHE A 165 2.12 -19.82 -6.69
N THR A 166 3.25 -19.21 -6.93
CA THR A 166 4.25 -19.58 -7.94
C THR A 166 5.66 -19.38 -7.38
N THR A 167 6.64 -20.01 -8.01
CA THR A 167 8.07 -19.84 -7.66
C THR A 167 8.74 -18.70 -8.44
N GLN A 168 8.03 -18.08 -9.39
CA GLN A 168 8.59 -16.99 -10.19
C GLN A 168 8.44 -15.65 -9.43
N GLU A 169 9.54 -15.11 -8.95
CA GLU A 169 9.59 -13.88 -8.15
C GLU A 169 8.93 -12.68 -8.85
N ALA A 170 9.13 -12.54 -10.17
CA ALA A 170 8.51 -11.46 -10.94
C ALA A 170 6.97 -11.52 -10.93
N ILE A 171 6.39 -12.72 -10.93
CA ILE A 171 4.93 -12.92 -10.87
C ILE A 171 4.42 -12.65 -9.45
N ILE A 172 5.17 -13.08 -8.42
CA ILE A 172 4.87 -12.77 -7.03
C ILE A 172 4.87 -11.26 -6.81
N ALA A 173 5.92 -10.59 -7.28
CA ALA A 173 6.04 -9.14 -7.19
C ALA A 173 4.88 -8.40 -7.86
N LEU A 174 4.36 -8.89 -8.99
CA LEU A 174 3.18 -8.32 -9.65
C LEU A 174 1.91 -8.42 -8.81
N GLY A 175 1.80 -9.47 -7.97
CA GLY A 175 0.66 -9.71 -7.09
C GLY A 175 0.70 -8.95 -5.76
N LEU A 176 1.84 -8.36 -5.39
CA LEU A 176 2.03 -7.65 -4.12
C LEU A 176 1.83 -6.14 -4.30
N ASN A 177 1.25 -5.49 -3.29
CA ASN A 177 1.17 -4.03 -3.19
C ASN A 177 2.26 -3.51 -2.23
N PRO A 178 3.02 -2.46 -2.58
CA PRO A 178 4.12 -1.95 -1.75
C PRO A 178 3.67 -1.47 -0.37
N VAL A 179 2.52 -0.81 -0.27
CA VAL A 179 1.99 -0.33 1.02
C VAL A 179 1.62 -1.49 1.94
N GLN A 180 0.97 -2.51 1.37
CA GLN A 180 0.63 -3.72 2.10
C GLN A 180 1.89 -4.50 2.50
N SER A 181 2.88 -4.59 1.62
CA SER A 181 4.14 -5.28 1.90
C SER A 181 4.89 -4.63 3.07
N ILE A 182 4.99 -3.30 3.10
CA ILE A 182 5.57 -2.57 4.23
C ILE A 182 4.78 -2.86 5.51
N TYR A 183 3.44 -2.79 5.46
CA TYR A 183 2.60 -3.02 6.62
C TYR A 183 2.75 -4.45 7.17
N ASP A 184 2.75 -5.46 6.31
CA ASP A 184 2.81 -6.87 6.71
C ASP A 184 4.20 -7.26 7.24
N THR A 185 5.26 -6.56 6.81
CA THR A 185 6.62 -6.79 7.26
C THR A 185 7.03 -5.90 8.44
N TYR A 186 6.28 -4.83 8.71
CA TYR A 186 6.54 -3.94 9.83
C TYR A 186 6.23 -4.65 11.15
N GLY A 187 7.22 -4.78 12.02
CA GLY A 187 7.10 -5.50 13.29
C GLY A 187 7.07 -7.04 13.16
N ALA A 188 7.19 -7.57 11.95
CA ALA A 188 7.66 -8.94 11.80
C ALA A 188 9.11 -8.94 12.26
N ASP A 189 9.28 -9.29 13.52
CA ASP A 189 10.61 -9.45 14.11
C ASP A 189 11.46 -10.29 13.17
N THR A 190 12.53 -9.73 12.67
CA THR A 190 13.65 -10.48 12.10
C THR A 190 14.30 -11.39 13.18
N ALA A 191 13.85 -11.28 14.41
CA ALA A 191 14.08 -12.18 15.53
C ALA A 191 13.36 -13.55 15.44
N GLY A 192 13.00 -14.00 14.27
CA GLY A 192 12.97 -15.42 13.93
C GLY A 192 14.38 -16.01 13.96
N PHE A 193 15.36 -15.27 14.45
CA PHE A 193 16.67 -15.78 14.71
C PHE A 193 16.55 -16.75 15.88
N CYS A 194 16.71 -18.02 15.54
CA CYS A 194 16.81 -19.11 16.48
C CYS A 194 17.69 -18.71 17.64
N PRO A 195 17.21 -18.72 18.91
CA PRO A 195 18.00 -18.28 20.06
C PRO A 195 19.10 -19.29 20.45
N TYR A 196 19.52 -20.12 19.50
CA TYR A 196 20.65 -21.01 19.72
C TYR A 196 21.93 -20.18 19.67
N ALA A 197 22.70 -20.26 20.75
CA ALA A 197 24.06 -19.74 20.76
C ALA A 197 24.82 -20.35 19.57
N ALA A 198 25.70 -19.60 18.91
CA ALA A 198 26.47 -20.07 17.77
C ALA A 198 27.23 -21.38 18.08
N LYS A 199 27.61 -21.60 19.33
CA LYS A 199 28.20 -22.84 19.84
C LYS A 199 27.32 -24.07 19.63
N ASP A 200 26.02 -23.94 19.77
CA ASP A 200 25.08 -25.06 19.72
C ASP A 200 24.57 -25.30 18.29
N ALA A 201 24.53 -24.23 17.49
CA ALA A 201 24.12 -24.31 16.09
C ALA A 201 25.23 -24.80 15.16
N TYR A 202 26.50 -24.50 15.49
CA TYR A 202 27.64 -24.84 14.64
C TYR A 202 27.77 -26.34 14.32
N PRO A 203 27.66 -27.27 15.30
CA PRO A 203 27.77 -28.72 15.00
C PRO A 203 26.69 -29.20 14.03
N ALA A 204 25.44 -28.72 14.20
CA ALA A 204 24.32 -29.10 13.35
C ALA A 204 24.48 -28.54 11.93
N MET A 205 24.97 -27.30 11.79
CA MET A 205 25.28 -26.71 10.49
C MET A 205 26.47 -27.38 9.80
N ALA A 206 27.52 -27.75 10.55
CA ALA A 206 28.67 -28.45 10.02
C ALA A 206 28.28 -29.83 9.45
N ASP A 207 27.43 -30.58 10.17
CA ASP A 207 26.87 -31.85 9.68
C ASP A 207 26.02 -31.65 8.42
N PHE A 208 25.20 -30.59 8.38
CA PHE A 208 24.35 -30.29 7.22
C PHE A 208 25.16 -29.89 5.98
N LEU A 209 26.22 -29.12 6.17
CA LEU A 209 27.09 -28.61 5.09
C LEU A 209 28.23 -29.59 4.73
N LEU A 210 28.33 -30.74 5.41
CA LEU A 210 29.41 -31.74 5.23
C LEU A 210 30.81 -31.11 5.35
N VAL A 211 30.93 -30.10 6.21
CA VAL A 211 32.21 -29.46 6.50
C VAL A 211 32.85 -30.18 7.70
N ASP A 212 34.13 -30.51 7.58
CA ASP A 212 34.90 -31.14 8.66
C ASP A 212 34.90 -30.25 9.91
N LYS A 213 34.70 -30.91 11.08
CA LYS A 213 34.58 -30.28 12.39
C LYS A 213 35.92 -29.78 12.90
#